data_c836013dc3ced7b6f58d29d933c46b91
#
_entry.id   c836013dc3ced7b6f58d29d933c46b91
#
_cell.length_a   1.000
_cell.length_b   1.000
_cell.length_c   1.000
_cell.angle_alpha   90.00
_cell.angle_beta   90.00
_cell.angle_gamma   90.00
#
_symmetry.space_group_name_H-M   'P 1'
#
loop_
_entity.id
_entity.type
_entity.pdbx_description
1 polymer ?
#
loop_
_entity_poly.entity_id
_entity_poly.type
_entity_poly.pdbx_seq_one_letter_code
_entity_poly.pdbx_strand_id
1 'polypeptide(L)'
;MTLSAISHYRGGSIDDVTPLAKTLKAIYLKYGVTYRLSRFQTGPNAGDWFVVVQYANSTAYEKVQTMFAQDPEYQQIITEIAKIAKRINRELVIDLDL
;
A
#
# COMPACT_ATOMS: atom_id res chain seq x y z
N MET A 1 -6.26 18.88 0.32
CA MET A 1 -7.07 17.65 0.18
C MET A 1 -6.17 16.42 0.27
N THR A 2 -6.58 15.45 1.04
CA THR A 2 -5.85 14.20 1.20
C THR A 2 -5.91 13.39 -0.08
N LEU A 3 -4.79 12.80 -0.47
CA LEU A 3 -4.73 11.88 -1.59
C LEU A 3 -4.49 10.46 -1.06
N SER A 4 -5.31 9.51 -1.52
CA SER A 4 -5.18 8.11 -1.13
C SER A 4 -4.84 7.25 -2.34
N ALA A 5 -3.85 6.37 -2.19
CA ALA A 5 -3.59 5.31 -3.15
C ALA A 5 -4.26 4.04 -2.63
N ILE A 6 -5.19 3.50 -3.42
CA ILE A 6 -5.97 2.34 -3.05
C ILE A 6 -5.58 1.19 -3.97
N SER A 7 -5.14 0.08 -3.39
CA SER A 7 -4.68 -1.08 -4.16
C SER A 7 -5.43 -2.34 -3.74
N HIS A 8 -5.69 -3.19 -4.71
CA HIS A 8 -6.30 -4.51 -4.54
C HIS A 8 -5.27 -5.56 -4.94
N TYR A 9 -5.00 -6.50 -4.02
CA TYR A 9 -4.03 -7.58 -4.23
C TYR A 9 -4.69 -8.93 -4.03
N ARG A 10 -4.17 -9.93 -4.72
CA ARG A 10 -4.61 -11.33 -4.60
C ARG A 10 -3.42 -12.22 -4.37
N GLY A 11 -3.57 -13.17 -3.44
CA GLY A 11 -2.54 -14.17 -3.12
C GLY A 11 -1.90 -13.93 -1.78
N GLY A 12 -1.23 -14.95 -1.30
CA GLY A 12 -0.58 -14.96 0.01
C GLY A 12 -1.53 -15.24 1.16
N SER A 13 -1.06 -15.97 2.15
CA SER A 13 -1.79 -16.22 3.40
C SER A 13 -1.57 -15.05 4.35
N ILE A 14 -2.35 -15.00 5.42
CA ILE A 14 -2.16 -14.04 6.51
C ILE A 14 -0.74 -14.15 7.07
N ASP A 15 -0.26 -15.38 7.26
CA ASP A 15 1.06 -15.62 7.83
C ASP A 15 2.19 -15.16 6.90
N ASP A 16 2.01 -15.27 5.58
CA ASP A 16 3.00 -14.81 4.60
C ASP A 16 3.00 -13.28 4.45
N VAL A 17 1.82 -12.68 4.42
CA VAL A 17 1.65 -11.25 4.14
C VAL A 17 1.97 -10.37 5.34
N THR A 18 1.59 -10.80 6.55
CA THR A 18 1.69 -9.97 7.75
C THR A 18 3.10 -9.46 8.04
N PRO A 19 4.16 -10.29 8.00
CA PRO A 19 5.51 -9.79 8.27
C PRO A 19 5.98 -8.74 7.24
N LEU A 20 5.65 -8.96 5.97
CA LEU A 20 6.00 -8.02 4.90
C LEU A 20 5.23 -6.70 5.03
N ALA A 21 3.95 -6.79 5.39
CA ALA A 21 3.12 -5.62 5.61
C ALA A 21 3.60 -4.78 6.79
N LYS A 22 4.06 -5.42 7.87
CA LYS A 22 4.64 -4.70 9.02
C LYS A 22 5.89 -3.92 8.63
N THR A 23 6.77 -4.53 7.86
CA THR A 23 7.98 -3.88 7.36
C THR A 23 7.62 -2.70 6.46
N LEU A 24 6.68 -2.90 5.54
CA LEU A 24 6.23 -1.86 4.62
C LEU A 24 5.59 -0.69 5.38
N LYS A 25 4.76 -0.98 6.38
CA LYS A 25 4.14 0.06 7.22
C LYS A 25 5.19 0.92 7.91
N ALA A 26 6.24 0.31 8.44
CA ALA A 26 7.34 1.04 9.08
C ALA A 26 8.06 1.97 8.10
N ILE A 27 8.26 1.51 6.86
CA ILE A 27 8.86 2.33 5.80
C ILE A 27 7.96 3.54 5.48
N TYR A 28 6.66 3.31 5.29
CA TYR A 28 5.71 4.41 5.04
C TYR A 28 5.68 5.43 6.18
N LEU A 29 5.69 4.96 7.44
CA LEU A 29 5.73 5.85 8.59
C LEU A 29 6.97 6.75 8.60
N LYS A 30 8.11 6.22 8.19
CA LYS A 30 9.36 6.98 8.09
C LYS A 30 9.21 8.19 7.14
N TYR A 31 8.36 8.08 6.12
CA TYR A 31 8.08 9.15 5.17
C TYR A 31 6.83 9.97 5.52
N GLY A 32 6.25 9.76 6.71
CA GLY A 32 5.07 10.49 7.15
C GLY A 32 3.78 10.09 6.46
N VAL A 33 3.72 8.87 5.95
CA VAL A 33 2.59 8.35 5.17
C VAL A 33 1.85 7.29 5.98
N THR A 34 0.52 7.34 5.96
CA THR A 34 -0.32 6.36 6.64
C THR A 34 -0.55 5.15 5.74
N TYR A 35 -0.36 3.96 6.29
CA TYR A 35 -0.56 2.70 5.57
C TYR A 35 -1.55 1.83 6.33
N ARG A 36 -2.54 1.28 5.63
CA ARG A 36 -3.52 0.36 6.21
C ARG A 36 -3.75 -0.82 5.27
N LEU A 37 -3.70 -2.03 5.84
CA LEU A 37 -3.98 -3.26 5.14
C LEU A 37 -5.25 -3.89 5.70
N SER A 38 -6.15 -4.30 4.82
CA SER A 38 -7.38 -5.01 5.17
C SER A 38 -7.54 -6.21 4.26
N ARG A 39 -8.37 -7.16 4.69
CA ARG A 39 -8.70 -8.33 3.89
C ARG A 39 -10.21 -8.38 3.67
N PHE A 40 -10.61 -8.65 2.43
CA PHE A 40 -12.03 -8.85 2.13
C PHE A 40 -12.52 -10.13 2.79
N GLN A 41 -13.54 -10.02 3.64
CA GLN A 41 -14.11 -11.17 4.35
C GLN A 41 -15.25 -11.84 3.59
N THR A 42 -16.02 -11.04 2.83
CA THR A 42 -17.20 -11.51 2.09
C THR A 42 -17.22 -10.91 0.70
N GLY A 43 -18.10 -11.41 -0.16
CA GLY A 43 -18.29 -10.91 -1.50
C GLY A 43 -17.37 -11.58 -2.51
N PRO A 44 -17.38 -11.09 -3.76
CA PRO A 44 -16.63 -11.73 -4.86
C PRO A 44 -15.12 -11.70 -4.69
N ASN A 45 -14.60 -10.80 -3.85
CA ASN A 45 -13.17 -10.65 -3.62
C ASN A 45 -12.71 -11.23 -2.27
N ALA A 46 -13.55 -12.05 -1.61
CA ALA A 46 -13.22 -12.63 -0.31
C ALA A 46 -11.86 -13.34 -0.36
N GLY A 47 -11.01 -13.03 0.63
CA GLY A 47 -9.64 -13.54 0.69
C GLY A 47 -8.60 -12.68 0.01
N ASP A 48 -9.00 -11.68 -0.77
CA ASP A 48 -8.08 -10.71 -1.35
C ASP A 48 -7.73 -9.60 -0.35
N TRP A 49 -6.70 -8.81 -0.68
CA TRP A 49 -6.17 -7.76 0.17
C TRP A 49 -6.53 -6.39 -0.38
N PHE A 50 -6.77 -5.46 0.52
CA PHE A 50 -7.09 -4.07 0.21
C PHE A 50 -6.13 -3.17 0.97
N VAL A 51 -5.40 -2.35 0.24
CA VAL A 51 -4.37 -1.46 0.81
C VAL A 51 -4.78 -0.02 0.60
N VAL A 52 -4.75 0.78 1.67
CA VAL A 52 -4.95 2.23 1.58
C VAL A 52 -3.71 2.93 2.11
N VAL A 53 -3.11 3.76 1.26
CA VAL A 53 -1.96 4.58 1.63
C VAL A 53 -2.38 6.04 1.48
N GLN A 54 -2.32 6.81 2.58
CA GLN A 54 -2.77 8.20 2.57
C GLN A 54 -1.61 9.16 2.64
N TYR A 55 -1.65 10.15 1.74
CA TYR A 55 -0.68 11.24 1.65
C TYR A 55 -1.40 12.55 1.98
N ALA A 56 -0.66 13.52 2.54
CA ALA A 56 -1.24 14.80 2.93
C ALA A 56 -1.88 15.54 1.75
N ASN A 57 -1.28 15.43 0.57
CA ASN A 57 -1.74 16.06 -0.67
C ASN A 57 -0.98 15.46 -1.87
N SER A 58 -1.29 15.96 -3.08
CA SER A 58 -0.64 15.48 -4.31
C SER A 58 0.85 15.78 -4.36
N THR A 59 1.29 16.91 -3.82
CA THR A 59 2.71 17.27 -3.75
C THR A 59 3.48 16.30 -2.87
N ALA A 60 2.92 15.96 -1.70
CA ALA A 60 3.52 14.96 -0.81
C ALA A 60 3.61 13.59 -1.48
N TYR A 61 2.57 13.20 -2.22
CA TYR A 61 2.56 11.96 -2.98
C TYR A 61 3.73 11.89 -3.98
N GLU A 62 3.88 12.92 -4.81
CA GLU A 62 4.95 12.97 -5.82
C GLU A 62 6.33 12.90 -5.18
N LYS A 63 6.54 13.65 -4.09
CA LYS A 63 7.80 13.66 -3.35
C LYS A 63 8.15 12.27 -2.82
N VAL A 64 7.19 11.59 -2.20
CA VAL A 64 7.41 10.27 -1.62
C VAL A 64 7.67 9.23 -2.70
N GLN A 65 6.98 9.30 -3.85
CA GLN A 65 7.25 8.40 -4.98
C GLN A 65 8.69 8.53 -5.48
N THR A 66 9.21 9.76 -5.54
CA THR A 66 10.61 10.00 -5.92
C THR A 66 11.58 9.38 -4.91
N MET A 67 11.28 9.51 -3.61
CA MET A 67 12.10 8.90 -2.55
C MET A 67 12.08 7.37 -2.62
N PHE A 68 10.90 6.77 -2.85
CA PHE A 68 10.77 5.31 -2.96
C PHE A 68 11.60 4.75 -4.10
N ALA A 69 11.69 5.45 -5.22
CA ALA A 69 12.48 5.01 -6.36
C ALA A 69 13.97 4.87 -6.01
N GLN A 70 14.44 5.55 -4.96
CA GLN A 70 15.83 5.56 -4.53
C GLN A 70 16.04 4.84 -3.19
N ASP A 71 14.99 4.25 -2.62
CA ASP A 71 15.06 3.56 -1.32
C ASP A 71 15.22 2.05 -1.56
N PRO A 72 16.42 1.49 -1.31
CA PRO A 72 16.66 0.05 -1.54
C PRO A 72 15.83 -0.84 -0.62
N GLU A 73 15.54 -0.41 0.60
CA GLU A 73 14.69 -1.16 1.52
C GLU A 73 13.26 -1.27 1.00
N TYR A 74 12.70 -0.16 0.51
CA TYR A 74 11.39 -0.15 -0.11
C TYR A 74 11.35 -1.05 -1.35
N GLN A 75 12.34 -0.95 -2.23
CA GLN A 75 12.40 -1.75 -3.43
C GLN A 75 12.50 -3.25 -3.12
N GLN A 76 13.25 -3.61 -2.10
CA GLN A 76 13.38 -4.99 -1.68
C GLN A 76 12.05 -5.55 -1.15
N ILE A 77 11.35 -4.82 -0.29
CA ILE A 77 10.09 -5.31 0.28
C ILE A 77 9.00 -5.43 -0.79
N ILE A 78 8.96 -4.52 -1.75
CA ILE A 78 8.02 -4.60 -2.87
C ILE A 78 8.31 -5.83 -3.72
N THR A 79 9.57 -6.16 -3.95
CA THR A 79 9.97 -7.36 -4.67
C THR A 79 9.51 -8.63 -3.93
N GLU A 80 9.68 -8.68 -2.62
CA GLU A 80 9.24 -9.82 -1.80
C GLU A 80 7.71 -9.99 -1.84
N ILE A 81 6.97 -8.88 -1.76
CA ILE A 81 5.51 -8.92 -1.86
C ILE A 81 5.07 -9.45 -3.23
N ALA A 82 5.75 -9.04 -4.30
CA ALA A 82 5.40 -9.48 -5.66
C ALA A 82 5.57 -10.98 -5.87
N LYS A 83 6.37 -11.66 -5.03
CA LYS A 83 6.54 -13.12 -5.08
C LYS A 83 5.34 -13.87 -4.55
N ILE A 84 4.53 -13.28 -3.66
CA ILE A 84 3.42 -13.95 -2.98
C ILE A 84 2.06 -13.37 -3.30
N ALA A 85 1.99 -12.15 -3.82
CA ALA A 85 0.72 -11.49 -4.12
C ALA A 85 0.82 -10.71 -5.42
N LYS A 86 -0.28 -10.67 -6.17
CA LYS A 86 -0.38 -9.94 -7.43
C LYS A 86 -1.29 -8.73 -7.24
N ARG A 87 -0.83 -7.57 -7.67
CA ARG A 87 -1.67 -6.37 -7.70
C ARG A 87 -2.68 -6.49 -8.83
N ILE A 88 -3.96 -6.45 -8.49
CA ILE A 88 -5.06 -6.53 -9.44
C ILE A 88 -5.40 -5.14 -9.96
N ASN A 89 -5.41 -4.15 -9.07
CA ASN A 89 -5.80 -2.79 -9.41
C ASN A 89 -5.14 -1.79 -8.46
N ARG A 90 -4.95 -0.56 -8.93
CA ARG A 90 -4.49 0.57 -8.12
C ARG A 90 -5.14 1.84 -8.62
N GLU A 91 -5.72 2.60 -7.71
CA GLU A 91 -6.39 3.86 -8.02
C GLU A 91 -5.89 4.96 -7.09
N LEU A 92 -5.82 6.18 -7.61
CA LEU A 92 -5.58 7.37 -6.81
C LEU A 92 -6.89 8.09 -6.60
N VAL A 93 -7.18 8.44 -5.36
CA VAL A 93 -8.43 9.08 -4.95
C VAL A 93 -8.09 10.34 -4.18
N ILE A 94 -8.78 11.42 -4.48
CA ILE A 94 -8.65 12.68 -3.76
C ILE A 94 -9.91 12.87 -2.92
N ASP A 95 -9.71 13.02 -1.61
CA ASP A 95 -10.84 13.31 -0.71
C ASP A 95 -11.27 14.76 -0.87
N LEU A 96 -12.57 14.98 -0.96
CA LEU A 96 -13.14 16.30 -1.04
C LEU A 96 -13.38 16.84 0.36
N ASP A 97 -13.01 18.09 0.60
CA ASP A 97 -13.25 18.76 1.88
C ASP A 97 -14.71 19.29 1.89
N LEU A 98 -15.60 18.44 2.42
CA LEU A 98 -17.04 18.76 2.47
C LEU A 98 -17.46 19.34 3.81
#